data_9a0943594af516bdbe6e857e45944bcb
#
_entry.id   9a0943594af516bdbe6e857e45944bcb
#
_cell.length_a   1.000
_cell.length_b   1.000
_cell.length_c   1.000
_cell.angle_alpha   90.00
_cell.angle_beta   90.00
_cell.angle_gamma   90.00
#
_symmetry.space_group_name_H-M   'P 1'
#
loop_
_entity.id
_entity.type
_entity.pdbx_description
1 polymer ?
#
loop_
_entity_poly.entity_id
_entity_poly.type
_entity_poly.pdbx_seq_one_letter_code
_entity_poly.pdbx_strand_id
1 'polypeptide(L)'
;MEPGIYTLVLRIKESSELVERPKPAKRSGLGRSVLEAGQGAEKGLNIEIGSLGELHFPQGYYAYTGSARGPGGLSRVVRHQAVLAGRNPARRWHIDYLLPHTTLEMVAVSRTSLDLECSVARAIGSKLETIPKFGSTDCGCLGHLHRSCDRGPMVEVVLWAHALAQAEAER
;
A
#
# COMPACT_ATOMS: atom_id res chain seq x y z
N MET A 1 23.72 -4.68 1.33
CA MET A 1 22.37 -5.24 1.57
C MET A 1 21.81 -5.70 0.24
N GLU A 2 21.07 -6.80 0.23
CA GLU A 2 20.59 -7.42 -1.00
C GLU A 2 19.54 -6.54 -1.71
N PRO A 3 19.67 -6.32 -3.02
CA PRO A 3 18.65 -5.69 -3.83
C PRO A 3 17.48 -6.63 -4.09
N GLY A 4 16.31 -6.06 -4.36
CA GLY A 4 15.13 -6.87 -4.69
C GLY A 4 13.90 -6.04 -4.98
N ILE A 5 12.84 -6.74 -5.33
CA ILE A 5 11.49 -6.23 -5.41
C ILE A 5 10.69 -6.85 -4.27
N TYR A 6 9.84 -6.08 -3.63
CA TYR A 6 8.98 -6.58 -2.56
C TYR A 6 7.53 -6.16 -2.79
N THR A 7 6.61 -6.98 -2.28
CA THR A 7 5.19 -6.64 -2.19
C THR A 7 4.71 -6.86 -0.76
N LEU A 8 4.14 -5.81 -0.17
CA LEU A 8 3.47 -5.86 1.14
C LEU A 8 2.01 -6.18 0.90
N VAL A 9 1.51 -7.27 1.48
CA VAL A 9 0.08 -7.53 1.57
C VAL A 9 -0.41 -7.00 2.90
N LEU A 10 -1.36 -6.08 2.83
CA LEU A 10 -1.88 -5.31 3.94
C LEU A 10 -3.39 -5.54 4.04
N ARG A 11 -3.96 -5.49 5.26
CA ARG A 11 -5.39 -5.45 5.50
C ARG A 11 -5.76 -4.12 6.13
N ILE A 12 -6.78 -3.45 5.63
CA ILE A 12 -7.33 -2.23 6.28
C ILE A 12 -7.90 -2.62 7.65
N LYS A 13 -7.50 -1.89 8.69
CA LYS A 13 -8.05 -2.05 10.04
C LYS A 13 -9.52 -1.67 10.07
N GLU A 14 -10.30 -2.40 10.85
CA GLU A 14 -11.64 -1.97 11.18
C GLU A 14 -11.61 -0.73 12.07
N SER A 15 -12.69 0.06 12.05
CA SER A 15 -12.78 1.27 12.87
C SER A 15 -12.61 0.99 14.36
N SER A 16 -12.98 -0.20 14.81
CA SER A 16 -12.78 -0.69 16.19
C SER A 16 -11.32 -1.01 16.54
N GLU A 17 -10.46 -1.27 15.55
CA GLU A 17 -9.03 -1.57 15.72
C GLU A 17 -8.15 -0.30 15.71
N LEU A 18 -8.73 0.84 15.35
CA LEU A 18 -8.03 2.13 15.33
C LEU A 18 -8.02 2.70 16.74
N VAL A 19 -6.90 2.60 17.45
CA VAL A 19 -6.68 3.32 18.71
C VAL A 19 -6.70 4.81 18.39
N GLU A 20 -7.66 5.54 18.91
CA GLU A 20 -7.71 7.00 18.78
C GLU A 20 -6.42 7.63 19.37
N ARG A 21 -5.54 8.07 18.48
CA ARG A 21 -4.48 9.00 18.89
C ARG A 21 -5.15 10.37 19.11
N PRO A 22 -4.90 11.04 20.26
CA PRO A 22 -5.47 12.37 20.47
C PRO A 22 -5.03 13.29 19.33
N LYS A 23 -6.01 13.83 18.60
CA LYS A 23 -5.78 14.86 17.58
C LYS A 23 -5.23 16.10 18.26
N PRO A 24 -4.16 16.74 17.73
CA PRO A 24 -3.78 18.06 18.20
C PRO A 24 -4.97 19.00 17.97
N ALA A 25 -5.35 19.73 19.01
CA ALA A 25 -6.49 20.65 18.99
C ALA A 25 -6.34 21.67 17.85
N LYS A 26 -7.14 21.56 16.80
CA LYS A 26 -7.33 22.62 15.81
C LYS A 26 -8.40 23.58 16.31
N ARG A 27 -8.05 24.86 16.27
CA ARG A 27 -8.94 25.99 16.60
C ARG A 27 -10.21 25.95 15.73
N SER A 28 -11.30 26.27 16.39
CA SER A 28 -12.66 26.36 15.87
C SER A 28 -12.78 27.19 14.59
N GLY A 29 -13.35 26.62 13.55
CA GLY A 29 -13.94 27.30 12.41
C GLY A 29 -15.33 26.71 12.18
N LEU A 30 -16.34 27.60 12.14
CA LEU A 30 -17.77 27.31 12.05
C LEU A 30 -18.17 26.34 10.93
N GLY A 31 -19.07 25.46 11.29
CA GLY A 31 -20.11 24.77 10.59
C GLY A 31 -20.13 24.66 9.06
N ARG A 32 -20.17 23.42 8.60
CA ARG A 32 -20.90 23.10 7.38
C ARG A 32 -21.56 21.73 7.55
N SER A 33 -22.85 21.75 7.25
CA SER A 33 -23.81 20.67 7.39
C SER A 33 -23.35 19.32 6.88
N VAL A 34 -23.64 18.29 7.68
CA VAL A 34 -23.64 16.88 7.31
C VAL A 34 -24.64 16.71 6.15
N LEU A 35 -24.14 16.50 4.94
CA LEU A 35 -24.92 15.94 3.86
C LEU A 35 -24.87 14.43 4.06
N GLU A 36 -26.07 13.84 4.21
CA GLU A 36 -26.29 12.42 4.38
C GLU A 36 -25.59 11.63 3.28
N ALA A 37 -24.71 10.71 3.70
CA ALA A 37 -24.06 9.76 2.80
C ALA A 37 -25.13 8.87 2.16
N GLY A 38 -25.26 8.93 0.83
CA GLY A 38 -26.12 8.08 0.04
C GLY A 38 -25.88 6.60 0.34
N GLN A 39 -26.96 5.83 0.38
CA GLN A 39 -26.99 4.40 0.56
C GLN A 39 -26.11 3.71 -0.49
N GLY A 40 -25.04 3.00 -0.06
CA GLY A 40 -24.20 2.18 -0.92
C GLY A 40 -22.68 2.36 -0.83
N ALA A 41 -22.14 3.29 -0.01
CA ALA A 41 -20.70 3.40 0.16
C ALA A 41 -20.14 2.16 0.89
N GLU A 42 -19.17 1.47 0.26
CA GLU A 42 -18.45 0.36 0.92
C GLU A 42 -17.81 0.88 2.23
N LYS A 43 -17.91 0.08 3.29
CA LYS A 43 -17.22 0.38 4.55
C LYS A 43 -15.72 0.51 4.30
N GLY A 44 -15.10 1.56 4.81
CA GLY A 44 -13.69 1.83 4.59
C GLY A 44 -13.21 3.03 5.38
N LEU A 45 -12.01 3.51 5.04
CA LEU A 45 -11.36 4.66 5.67
C LEU A 45 -11.04 5.72 4.61
N ASN A 46 -11.28 6.98 4.94
CA ASN A 46 -10.75 8.10 4.17
C ASN A 46 -9.40 8.50 4.76
N ILE A 47 -8.38 8.48 3.93
CA ILE A 47 -6.99 8.73 4.35
C ILE A 47 -6.38 9.78 3.41
N GLU A 48 -5.76 10.80 3.99
CA GLU A 48 -4.99 11.78 3.21
C GLU A 48 -3.63 11.19 2.82
N ILE A 49 -3.36 11.09 1.49
CA ILE A 49 -2.17 10.45 0.92
C ILE A 49 -1.27 11.50 0.28
N GLY A 50 -0.69 12.36 1.09
CA GLY A 50 0.27 13.37 0.62
C GLY A 50 -0.25 14.16 -0.58
N SER A 51 0.47 14.14 -1.70
CA SER A 51 0.11 14.87 -2.93
C SER A 51 -1.10 14.29 -3.68
N LEU A 52 -1.57 13.08 -3.36
CA LEU A 52 -2.77 12.50 -3.96
C LEU A 52 -4.07 13.01 -3.33
N GLY A 53 -3.98 13.72 -2.18
CA GLY A 53 -5.14 14.18 -1.42
C GLY A 53 -5.84 13.04 -0.67
N GLU A 54 -7.10 13.27 -0.32
CA GLU A 54 -7.92 12.28 0.38
C GLU A 54 -8.38 11.18 -0.58
N LEU A 55 -8.08 9.93 -0.23
CA LEU A 55 -8.54 8.74 -0.93
C LEU A 55 -9.39 7.87 0.00
N HIS A 56 -10.45 7.28 -0.56
CA HIS A 56 -11.25 6.27 0.13
C HIS A 56 -10.65 4.89 -0.05
N PHE A 57 -10.40 4.19 1.05
CA PHE A 57 -9.91 2.80 1.07
C PHE A 57 -11.00 1.89 1.65
N PRO A 58 -11.78 1.20 0.80
CA PRO A 58 -12.72 0.19 1.26
C PRO A 58 -12.04 -0.89 2.09
N GLN A 59 -12.78 -1.53 2.98
CA GLN A 59 -12.29 -2.71 3.69
C GLN A 59 -11.83 -3.79 2.71
N GLY A 60 -10.78 -4.52 3.08
CA GLY A 60 -10.18 -5.53 2.23
C GLY A 60 -8.66 -5.57 2.33
N TYR A 61 -8.08 -6.22 1.35
CA TYR A 61 -6.64 -6.47 1.27
C TYR A 61 -6.01 -5.62 0.17
N TYR A 62 -4.79 -5.17 0.41
CA TYR A 62 -4.06 -4.29 -0.48
C TYR A 62 -2.64 -4.82 -0.68
N ALA A 63 -2.19 -4.89 -1.93
CA ALA A 63 -0.82 -5.25 -2.28
C ALA A 63 -0.08 -4.00 -2.75
N TYR A 64 0.95 -3.61 -2.03
CA TYR A 64 1.86 -2.53 -2.42
C TYR A 64 3.19 -3.10 -2.90
N THR A 65 3.54 -2.84 -4.16
CA THR A 65 4.82 -3.25 -4.76
C THR A 65 5.81 -2.09 -4.71
N GLY A 66 7.02 -2.38 -4.24
CA GLY A 66 8.10 -1.41 -4.15
C GLY A 66 9.46 -2.01 -4.49
N SER A 67 10.40 -1.15 -4.90
CA SER A 67 11.78 -1.51 -5.21
C SER A 67 12.69 -1.36 -3.99
N ALA A 68 13.57 -2.33 -3.81
CA ALA A 68 14.65 -2.35 -2.83
C ALA A 68 16.05 -2.32 -3.51
N ARG A 69 16.15 -1.79 -4.72
CA ARG A 69 17.41 -1.69 -5.49
C ARG A 69 18.31 -0.54 -5.06
N GLY A 70 17.75 0.47 -4.41
CA GLY A 70 18.51 1.62 -3.93
C GLY A 70 19.36 1.33 -2.68
N PRO A 71 20.11 2.30 -2.19
CA PRO A 71 20.92 2.18 -0.96
C PRO A 71 20.07 1.66 0.19
N GLY A 72 20.55 0.63 0.88
CA GLY A 72 19.83 -0.02 1.97
C GLY A 72 19.04 -1.26 1.56
N GLY A 73 18.80 -1.51 0.26
CA GLY A 73 18.16 -2.74 -0.20
C GLY A 73 16.87 -3.07 0.54
N LEU A 74 16.67 -4.32 0.89
CA LEU A 74 15.49 -4.83 1.60
C LEU A 74 15.27 -4.26 3.02
N SER A 75 16.18 -3.41 3.55
CA SER A 75 15.89 -2.66 4.79
C SER A 75 14.69 -1.70 4.65
N ARG A 76 14.28 -1.38 3.41
CA ARG A 76 13.02 -0.65 3.16
C ARG A 76 11.81 -1.37 3.74
N VAL A 77 11.77 -2.70 3.68
CA VAL A 77 10.69 -3.50 4.29
C VAL A 77 10.68 -3.31 5.80
N VAL A 78 11.86 -3.37 6.44
CA VAL A 78 12.00 -3.12 7.89
C VAL A 78 11.55 -1.71 8.26
N ARG A 79 11.89 -0.71 7.42
CA ARG A 79 11.41 0.66 7.61
C ARG A 79 9.88 0.75 7.51
N HIS A 80 9.24 0.09 6.55
CA HIS A 80 7.77 0.07 6.43
C HIS A 80 7.13 -0.58 7.67
N GLN A 81 7.70 -1.66 8.18
CA GLN A 81 7.24 -2.27 9.44
C GLN A 81 7.37 -1.30 10.62
N ALA A 82 8.42 -0.48 10.68
CA ALA A 82 8.57 0.55 11.71
C ALA A 82 7.53 1.67 11.59
N VAL A 83 7.16 2.07 10.35
CA VAL A 83 6.07 3.03 10.09
C VAL A 83 4.72 2.44 10.52
N LEU A 84 4.44 1.21 10.12
CA LEU A 84 3.22 0.48 10.48
C LEU A 84 3.05 0.37 12.00
N ALA A 85 4.13 0.06 12.71
CA ALA A 85 4.17 -0.03 14.16
C ALA A 85 4.16 1.34 14.89
N GLY A 86 4.15 2.46 14.15
CA GLY A 86 4.19 3.81 14.70
C GLY A 86 5.54 4.24 15.30
N ARG A 87 6.59 3.44 15.11
CA ARG A 87 7.96 3.75 15.58
C ARG A 87 8.71 4.72 14.66
N ASN A 88 8.23 4.92 13.45
CA ASN A 88 8.77 5.88 12.48
C ASN A 88 7.66 6.81 11.99
N PRO A 89 7.68 8.11 12.36
CA PRO A 89 6.66 9.07 11.96
C PRO A 89 6.86 9.63 10.55
N ALA A 90 8.00 9.37 9.90
CA ALA A 90 8.32 9.95 8.59
C ALA A 90 7.34 9.47 7.50
N ARG A 91 6.90 10.41 6.69
CA ARG A 91 6.00 10.21 5.54
C ARG A 91 6.73 10.63 4.27
N ARG A 92 7.41 9.71 3.60
CA ARG A 92 8.22 9.96 2.39
C ARG A 92 7.53 9.50 1.13
N TRP A 93 6.78 8.38 1.21
CA TRP A 93 6.10 7.75 0.09
C TRP A 93 4.61 7.60 0.39
N HIS A 94 3.78 7.47 -0.62
CA HIS A 94 2.33 7.31 -0.46
C HIS A 94 1.97 6.17 0.51
N ILE A 95 2.69 5.07 0.45
CA ILE A 95 2.48 3.92 1.35
C ILE A 95 2.67 4.27 2.84
N ASP A 96 3.54 5.22 3.17
CA ASP A 96 3.79 5.62 4.56
C ASP A 96 2.55 6.27 5.23
N TYR A 97 1.64 6.83 4.43
CA TYR A 97 0.37 7.37 4.92
C TYR A 97 -0.66 6.27 5.16
N LEU A 98 -0.65 5.22 4.34
CA LEU A 98 -1.58 4.09 4.45
C LEU A 98 -1.20 3.13 5.58
N LEU A 99 0.09 2.82 5.77
CA LEU A 99 0.59 1.81 6.71
C LEU A 99 0.02 1.91 8.14
N PRO A 100 -0.11 3.09 8.79
CA PRO A 100 -0.66 3.19 10.15
C PRO A 100 -2.09 2.68 10.29
N HIS A 101 -2.84 2.63 9.19
CA HIS A 101 -4.23 2.21 9.13
C HIS A 101 -4.41 0.75 8.71
N THR A 102 -3.31 0.00 8.64
CA THR A 102 -3.30 -1.39 8.14
C THR A 102 -2.65 -2.35 9.13
N THR A 103 -2.91 -3.64 8.92
CA THR A 103 -2.12 -4.76 9.45
C THR A 103 -1.33 -5.39 8.32
N LEU A 104 -0.10 -5.85 8.61
CA LEU A 104 0.73 -6.57 7.64
C LEU A 104 0.37 -8.05 7.68
N GLU A 105 -0.07 -8.58 6.54
CA GLU A 105 -0.48 -9.97 6.38
C GLU A 105 0.63 -10.85 5.79
N MET A 106 1.40 -10.29 4.83
CA MET A 106 2.47 -11.02 4.15
C MET A 106 3.48 -10.04 3.55
N VAL A 107 4.72 -10.50 3.39
CA VAL A 107 5.74 -9.85 2.56
C VAL A 107 6.24 -10.87 1.54
N ALA A 108 6.04 -10.59 0.25
CA ALA A 108 6.69 -11.33 -0.84
C ALA A 108 7.95 -10.59 -1.28
N VAL A 109 9.02 -11.33 -1.59
CA VAL A 109 10.31 -10.77 -2.01
C VAL A 109 10.87 -11.58 -3.16
N SER A 110 11.27 -10.89 -4.25
CA SER A 110 12.14 -11.44 -5.30
C SER A 110 13.51 -10.77 -5.20
N ARG A 111 14.56 -11.56 -4.94
CA ARG A 111 15.93 -11.07 -4.87
C ARG A 111 16.48 -10.92 -6.27
N THR A 112 16.69 -9.70 -6.70
CA THR A 112 17.18 -9.39 -8.05
C THR A 112 17.76 -7.99 -8.09
N SER A 113 18.75 -7.76 -8.95
CA SER A 113 19.26 -6.45 -9.31
C SER A 113 18.49 -5.82 -10.49
N LEU A 114 17.67 -6.61 -11.20
CA LEU A 114 16.87 -6.15 -12.33
C LEU A 114 15.75 -5.19 -11.90
N ASP A 115 15.34 -4.29 -12.81
CA ASP A 115 14.26 -3.34 -12.58
C ASP A 115 12.90 -3.97 -12.91
N LEU A 116 12.39 -4.80 -12.02
CA LEU A 116 11.16 -5.56 -12.21
C LEU A 116 9.99 -5.03 -11.37
N GLU A 117 10.13 -3.89 -10.68
CA GLU A 117 9.05 -3.30 -9.88
C GLU A 117 7.79 -3.08 -10.71
N CYS A 118 7.94 -2.41 -11.86
CA CYS A 118 6.83 -2.17 -12.77
C CYS A 118 6.25 -3.44 -13.40
N SER A 119 7.08 -4.45 -13.65
CA SER A 119 6.65 -5.75 -14.18
C SER A 119 5.77 -6.47 -13.16
N VAL A 120 6.19 -6.55 -11.90
CA VAL A 120 5.41 -7.13 -10.80
C VAL A 120 4.11 -6.35 -10.58
N ALA A 121 4.16 -5.01 -10.51
CA ALA A 121 2.98 -4.18 -10.31
C ALA A 121 1.95 -4.37 -11.45
N ARG A 122 2.38 -4.39 -12.71
CA ARG A 122 1.50 -4.65 -13.87
C ARG A 122 0.92 -6.06 -13.86
N ALA A 123 1.71 -7.06 -13.49
CA ALA A 123 1.22 -8.43 -13.37
C ALA A 123 0.10 -8.52 -12.33
N ILE A 124 0.28 -7.94 -11.14
CA ILE A 124 -0.77 -7.87 -10.11
C ILE A 124 -1.99 -7.10 -10.63
N GLY A 125 -1.78 -5.92 -11.22
CA GLY A 125 -2.85 -5.07 -11.76
C GLY A 125 -3.61 -5.68 -12.95
N SER A 126 -3.07 -6.73 -13.61
CA SER A 126 -3.80 -7.47 -14.64
C SER A 126 -4.92 -8.37 -14.07
N LYS A 127 -4.91 -8.61 -12.76
CA LYS A 127 -5.83 -9.51 -12.06
C LYS A 127 -6.64 -8.83 -10.95
N LEU A 128 -6.11 -7.73 -10.39
CA LEU A 128 -6.71 -7.03 -9.26
C LEU A 128 -6.95 -5.55 -9.60
N GLU A 129 -7.88 -4.93 -8.88
CA GLU A 129 -8.17 -3.51 -8.98
C GLU A 129 -6.93 -2.68 -8.63
N THR A 130 -6.55 -1.72 -9.46
CA THR A 130 -5.41 -0.82 -9.21
C THR A 130 -5.88 0.51 -8.67
N ILE A 131 -5.26 0.99 -7.61
CA ILE A 131 -5.46 2.35 -7.08
C ILE A 131 -4.59 3.31 -7.91
N PRO A 132 -5.19 4.20 -8.71
CA PRO A 132 -4.46 5.02 -9.67
C PRO A 132 -3.45 5.96 -9.01
N LYS A 133 -2.29 6.13 -9.65
CA LYS A 133 -1.20 7.03 -9.24
C LYS A 133 -0.54 6.71 -7.90
N PHE A 134 -1.03 5.70 -7.17
CA PHE A 134 -0.44 5.33 -5.88
C PHE A 134 0.90 4.61 -6.09
N GLY A 135 1.99 5.25 -5.66
CA GLY A 135 3.35 4.70 -5.76
C GLY A 135 3.96 4.65 -7.17
N SER A 136 3.37 5.33 -8.16
CA SER A 136 3.83 5.32 -9.55
C SER A 136 4.13 6.72 -10.10
N THR A 137 4.58 7.65 -9.26
CA THR A 137 4.86 9.04 -9.64
C THR A 137 6.09 9.20 -10.55
N ASP A 138 6.98 8.23 -10.56
CA ASP A 138 8.25 8.19 -11.28
C ASP A 138 8.29 7.17 -12.42
N CYS A 139 7.14 6.57 -12.75
CA CYS A 139 7.00 5.59 -13.83
C CYS A 139 5.68 5.72 -14.58
N GLY A 140 5.52 4.96 -15.69
CA GLY A 140 4.31 4.95 -16.50
C GLY A 140 3.23 3.93 -16.06
N CYS A 141 3.33 3.35 -14.86
CA CYS A 141 2.32 2.43 -14.35
C CYS A 141 1.05 3.17 -13.92
N LEU A 142 -0.11 2.52 -14.01
CA LEU A 142 -1.36 3.05 -13.49
C LEU A 142 -1.26 3.30 -11.97
N GLY A 143 -0.65 2.36 -11.24
CA GLY A 143 -0.38 2.42 -9.81
C GLY A 143 0.39 1.18 -9.36
N HIS A 144 0.97 1.25 -8.17
CA HIS A 144 1.68 0.14 -7.52
C HIS A 144 0.94 -0.38 -6.28
N LEU A 145 -0.30 0.07 -6.06
CA LEU A 145 -1.20 -0.42 -5.01
C LEU A 145 -2.42 -1.06 -5.66
N HIS A 146 -2.73 -2.29 -5.25
CA HIS A 146 -3.82 -3.08 -5.81
C HIS A 146 -4.73 -3.59 -4.69
N ARG A 147 -6.03 -3.74 -4.97
CA ARG A 147 -7.06 -4.14 -4.00
C ARG A 147 -7.69 -5.48 -4.36
N SER A 148 -8.04 -6.25 -3.32
CA SER A 148 -8.96 -7.38 -3.37
C SER A 148 -9.87 -7.36 -2.14
N CYS A 149 -11.13 -7.79 -2.28
CA CYS A 149 -12.00 -8.00 -1.13
C CYS A 149 -11.53 -9.17 -0.28
N ASP A 150 -10.91 -10.19 -0.90
CA ASP A 150 -10.56 -11.45 -0.28
C ASP A 150 -9.04 -11.66 -0.20
N ARG A 151 -8.60 -12.28 0.90
CA ARG A 151 -7.20 -12.59 1.16
C ARG A 151 -6.64 -13.65 0.21
N GLY A 152 -7.41 -14.69 -0.08
CA GLY A 152 -6.96 -15.81 -0.92
C GLY A 152 -6.49 -15.34 -2.31
N PRO A 153 -7.37 -14.74 -3.12
CA PRO A 153 -7.01 -14.19 -4.42
C PRO A 153 -5.87 -13.16 -4.36
N MET A 154 -5.81 -12.32 -3.32
CA MET A 154 -4.73 -11.36 -3.13
C MET A 154 -3.37 -12.06 -3.00
N VAL A 155 -3.27 -13.06 -2.11
CA VAL A 155 -2.02 -13.79 -1.87
C VAL A 155 -1.60 -14.59 -3.11
N GLU A 156 -2.54 -15.28 -3.75
CA GLU A 156 -2.29 -16.08 -4.95
C GLU A 156 -1.71 -15.22 -6.09
N VAL A 157 -2.33 -14.09 -6.38
CA VAL A 157 -1.88 -13.18 -7.44
C VAL A 157 -0.51 -12.58 -7.14
N VAL A 158 -0.25 -12.20 -5.88
CA VAL A 158 1.06 -11.66 -5.47
C VAL A 158 2.14 -12.72 -5.64
N LEU A 159 1.93 -13.95 -5.17
CA LEU A 159 2.91 -15.03 -5.30
C LEU A 159 3.17 -15.38 -6.77
N TRP A 160 2.11 -15.44 -7.59
CA TRP A 160 2.23 -15.64 -9.04
C TRP A 160 3.07 -14.54 -9.71
N ALA A 161 2.82 -13.27 -9.41
CA ALA A 161 3.57 -12.15 -10.00
C ALA A 161 5.06 -12.19 -9.60
N HIS A 162 5.36 -12.55 -8.35
CA HIS A 162 6.74 -12.73 -7.89
C HIS A 162 7.42 -13.94 -8.52
N ALA A 163 6.71 -15.04 -8.77
CA ALA A 163 7.24 -16.19 -9.49
C ALA A 163 7.60 -15.85 -10.94
N LEU A 164 6.79 -15.04 -11.64
CA LEU A 164 7.12 -14.54 -12.97
C LEU A 164 8.40 -13.68 -12.95
N ALA A 165 8.53 -12.77 -11.98
CA ALA A 165 9.72 -11.93 -11.84
C ALA A 165 10.99 -12.76 -11.54
N GLN A 166 10.87 -13.81 -10.73
CA GLN A 166 11.98 -14.72 -10.46
C GLN A 166 12.41 -15.47 -11.73
N ALA A 167 11.46 -16.00 -12.49
CA ALA A 167 11.75 -16.67 -13.77
C ALA A 167 12.36 -15.73 -14.83
N GLU A 168 12.03 -14.42 -14.79
CA GLU A 168 12.66 -13.41 -15.64
C GLU A 168 14.10 -13.12 -15.21
N ALA A 169 14.37 -13.11 -13.91
CA ALA A 169 15.69 -12.84 -13.36
C ALA A 169 16.68 -13.99 -13.56
N GLU A 170 16.20 -15.21 -13.81
CA GLU A 170 17.02 -16.42 -14.04
C GLU A 170 17.36 -16.65 -15.52
N ARG A 171 16.83 -15.83 -16.45
CA ARG A 171 17.14 -15.89 -17.89
C ARG A 171 18.30 -15.01 -18.29
#